data_89f667e2ee675a3d63caf882035c518d
#
_entry.id   89f667e2ee675a3d63caf882035c518d
#
_cell.length_a   1.000
_cell.length_b   1.000
_cell.length_c   1.000
_cell.angle_alpha   90.00
_cell.angle_beta   90.00
_cell.angle_gamma   90.00
#
_symmetry.space_group_name_H-M   'P 1'
#
loop_
_entity.id
_entity.type
_entity.pdbx_description
1 polymer ?
#
loop_
_entity_poly.entity_id
_entity_poly.type
_entity_poly.pdbx_seq_one_letter_code
_entity_poly.pdbx_strand_id
1 'polypeptide(L)'
;MAEERHFILGAAGHVDHGKTALITALTGTHTDRLKEERERGISIELGFAELDLGGGVRLGVVDMPGHEKFVKQMVSGAGGVDLAFLVVAADESVMPQTVEHLEILDSLGTSGGIVVMTKIDMVDEDFLGVATEETRELVEGTFLEGKPIIPVSAHTGEGLDVLREALLQEALSLPARREEGAFRLPVDRVFTLPGAGVVVTGTCWSGAVKDGDRLVVQPSGDKVRVRE
;
A
#
# COMPACT_ATOMS: atom_id res chain seq x y z
N MET A 1 -23.84 -4.68 14.98
CA MET A 1 -23.09 -4.60 13.71
C MET A 1 -21.64 -4.68 14.11
N ALA A 2 -20.82 -5.50 13.45
CA ALA A 2 -19.38 -5.49 13.70
C ALA A 2 -18.86 -4.11 13.29
N GLU A 3 -18.01 -3.53 14.11
CA GLU A 3 -17.35 -2.24 13.84
C GLU A 3 -16.45 -2.43 12.61
N GLU A 4 -16.66 -1.63 11.55
CA GLU A 4 -15.81 -1.69 10.38
C GLU A 4 -14.42 -1.17 10.71
N ARG A 5 -13.39 -1.90 10.33
CA ARG A 5 -11.99 -1.55 10.54
C ARG A 5 -11.36 -1.18 9.20
N HIS A 6 -10.78 0.00 9.14
CA HIS A 6 -10.14 0.53 7.95
C HIS A 6 -8.65 0.68 8.18
N PHE A 7 -7.85 0.17 7.23
CA PHE A 7 -6.39 0.28 7.23
C PHE A 7 -5.89 0.71 5.87
N ILE A 8 -4.67 1.23 5.82
CA ILE A 8 -3.98 1.56 4.58
C ILE A 8 -2.89 0.53 4.31
N LEU A 9 -2.99 -0.12 3.16
CA LEU A 9 -2.01 -1.05 2.63
C LEU A 9 -1.16 -0.35 1.58
N GLY A 10 0.15 -0.28 1.78
CA GLY A 10 1.09 0.25 0.79
C GLY A 10 1.84 -0.87 0.07
N ALA A 11 1.83 -0.88 -1.26
CA ALA A 11 2.63 -1.83 -2.04
C ALA A 11 3.95 -1.19 -2.48
N ALA A 12 5.05 -1.74 -2.00
CA ALA A 12 6.42 -1.30 -2.25
C ALA A 12 7.27 -2.44 -2.81
N GLY A 13 8.36 -2.12 -3.46
CA GLY A 13 9.26 -3.07 -4.13
C GLY A 13 9.78 -2.54 -5.45
N HIS A 14 10.67 -3.28 -6.08
CA HIS A 14 11.34 -2.87 -7.31
C HIS A 14 10.36 -2.60 -8.47
N VAL A 15 10.81 -1.80 -9.47
CA VAL A 15 10.09 -1.65 -10.75
C VAL A 15 9.95 -3.04 -11.39
N ASP A 16 8.87 -3.27 -12.11
CA ASP A 16 8.55 -4.54 -12.81
C ASP A 16 8.38 -5.78 -11.91
N HIS A 17 8.44 -5.65 -10.58
CA HIS A 17 8.13 -6.75 -9.64
C HIS A 17 6.63 -7.05 -9.51
N GLY A 18 5.78 -6.46 -10.36
CA GLY A 18 4.37 -6.83 -10.49
C GLY A 18 3.44 -6.24 -9.42
N LYS A 19 3.80 -5.13 -8.74
CA LYS A 19 2.94 -4.45 -7.74
C LYS A 19 1.56 -4.12 -8.28
N THR A 20 1.48 -3.38 -9.38
CA THR A 20 0.22 -2.99 -10.04
C THR A 20 -0.60 -4.19 -10.52
N ALA A 21 0.07 -5.22 -11.05
CA ALA A 21 -0.59 -6.45 -11.47
C ALA A 21 -1.19 -7.21 -10.28
N LEU A 22 -0.45 -7.31 -9.18
CA LEU A 22 -0.91 -7.91 -7.92
C LEU A 22 -2.13 -7.18 -7.37
N ILE A 23 -2.07 -5.84 -7.26
CA ILE A 23 -3.18 -5.03 -6.79
C ILE A 23 -4.40 -5.20 -7.70
N THR A 24 -4.19 -5.20 -9.02
CA THR A 24 -5.29 -5.42 -9.98
C THR A 24 -5.93 -6.79 -9.80
N ALA A 25 -5.13 -7.84 -9.58
CA ALA A 25 -5.64 -9.20 -9.35
C ALA A 25 -6.43 -9.32 -8.03
N LEU A 26 -6.01 -8.61 -6.99
CA LEU A 26 -6.68 -8.60 -5.69
C LEU A 26 -7.96 -7.77 -5.67
N THR A 27 -7.98 -6.62 -6.34
CA THR A 27 -9.04 -5.61 -6.20
C THR A 27 -9.96 -5.49 -7.42
N GLY A 28 -9.54 -6.00 -8.57
CA GLY A 28 -10.19 -5.75 -9.85
C GLY A 28 -9.99 -4.34 -10.41
N THR A 29 -9.20 -3.49 -9.72
CA THR A 29 -8.98 -2.08 -10.09
C THR A 29 -7.57 -1.89 -10.63
N HIS A 30 -7.46 -1.38 -11.85
CA HIS A 30 -6.17 -0.99 -12.42
C HIS A 30 -5.75 0.39 -11.91
N THR A 31 -4.61 0.47 -11.24
CA THR A 31 -4.15 1.67 -10.53
C THR A 31 -3.44 2.68 -11.43
N ASP A 32 -2.82 2.25 -12.53
CA ASP A 32 -2.18 3.14 -13.49
C ASP A 32 -3.23 3.95 -14.28
N ARG A 33 -3.23 5.26 -14.08
CA ARG A 33 -4.22 6.17 -14.68
C ARG A 33 -3.67 6.96 -15.85
N LEU A 34 -2.37 7.28 -15.82
CA LEU A 34 -1.72 8.03 -16.86
C LEU A 34 -1.53 7.17 -18.12
N LYS A 35 -1.72 7.78 -19.29
CA LYS A 35 -1.44 7.11 -20.56
C LYS A 35 0.01 6.67 -20.65
N GLU A 36 0.93 7.51 -20.14
CA GLU A 36 2.36 7.24 -20.10
C GLU A 36 2.72 6.03 -19.22
N GLU A 37 2.04 5.84 -18.09
CA GLU A 37 2.22 4.66 -17.23
C GLU A 37 1.87 3.37 -17.98
N ARG A 38 0.72 3.37 -18.68
CA ARG A 38 0.25 2.21 -19.46
C ARG A 38 1.13 1.91 -20.68
N GLU A 39 1.66 2.94 -21.33
CA GLU A 39 2.53 2.78 -22.50
C GLU A 39 3.94 2.30 -22.12
N ARG A 40 4.43 2.71 -20.95
CA ARG A 40 5.76 2.35 -20.45
C ARG A 40 5.78 1.16 -19.51
N GLY A 41 4.61 0.76 -18.97
CA GLY A 41 4.49 -0.31 -17.97
C GLY A 41 5.06 0.07 -16.60
N ILE A 42 5.26 1.37 -16.30
CA ILE A 42 5.82 1.83 -15.02
C ILE A 42 4.88 2.83 -14.35
N SER A 43 4.61 2.64 -13.06
CA SER A 43 3.85 3.61 -12.27
C SER A 43 4.69 4.86 -11.99
N ILE A 44 4.10 6.03 -12.22
CA ILE A 44 4.74 7.35 -12.06
C ILE A 44 4.13 8.07 -10.84
N GLU A 45 2.81 7.99 -10.69
CA GLU A 45 2.06 8.57 -9.59
C GLU A 45 1.57 7.48 -8.64
N LEU A 46 1.08 7.89 -7.46
CA LEU A 46 0.41 6.98 -6.54
C LEU A 46 -0.91 6.49 -7.15
N GLY A 47 -1.03 5.17 -7.24
CA GLY A 47 -2.28 4.50 -7.58
C GLY A 47 -3.12 4.22 -6.34
N PHE A 48 -4.44 4.18 -6.46
CA PHE A 48 -5.35 3.92 -5.34
C PHE A 48 -6.42 2.91 -5.76
N ALA A 49 -6.64 1.95 -4.87
CA ALA A 49 -7.69 0.96 -4.97
C ALA A 49 -8.31 0.69 -3.58
N GLU A 50 -9.39 -0.06 -3.54
CA GLU A 50 -10.01 -0.54 -2.30
C GLU A 50 -10.06 -2.06 -2.34
N LEU A 51 -9.77 -2.69 -1.20
CA LEU A 51 -9.83 -4.13 -1.02
C LEU A 51 -10.72 -4.46 0.19
N ASP A 52 -11.85 -5.10 -0.05
CA ASP A 52 -12.69 -5.68 0.99
C ASP A 52 -12.19 -7.10 1.30
N LEU A 53 -11.71 -7.31 2.52
CA LEU A 53 -11.24 -8.62 2.98
C LEU A 53 -12.38 -9.46 3.61
N GLY A 54 -13.58 -8.89 3.73
CA GLY A 54 -14.65 -9.49 4.51
C GLY A 54 -14.47 -9.29 6.03
N GLY A 55 -15.40 -9.85 6.82
CA GLY A 55 -15.32 -9.74 8.28
C GLY A 55 -15.37 -8.31 8.85
N GLY A 56 -15.76 -7.32 8.04
CA GLY A 56 -15.76 -5.90 8.43
C GLY A 56 -14.39 -5.23 8.30
N VAL A 57 -13.43 -5.83 7.59
CA VAL A 57 -12.08 -5.26 7.35
C VAL A 57 -11.97 -4.76 5.91
N ARG A 58 -11.66 -3.48 5.75
CA ARG A 58 -11.42 -2.83 4.46
C ARG A 58 -10.05 -2.18 4.41
N LEU A 59 -9.37 -2.34 3.29
CA LEU A 59 -8.06 -1.74 3.04
C LEU A 59 -8.16 -0.69 1.93
N GLY A 60 -7.70 0.54 2.23
CA GLY A 60 -7.30 1.46 1.19
C GLY A 60 -5.93 1.04 0.67
N VAL A 61 -5.83 0.71 -0.60
CA VAL A 61 -4.57 0.24 -1.20
C VAL A 61 -3.87 1.38 -1.92
N VAL A 62 -2.61 1.59 -1.60
CA VAL A 62 -1.73 2.57 -2.24
C VAL A 62 -0.68 1.82 -3.06
N ASP A 63 -0.77 1.94 -4.38
CA ASP A 63 0.23 1.44 -5.32
C ASP A 63 1.35 2.47 -5.45
N MET A 64 2.52 2.13 -4.92
CA MET A 64 3.67 3.03 -4.89
C MET A 64 4.57 2.80 -6.09
N PRO A 65 5.02 3.88 -6.78
CA PRO A 65 5.95 3.75 -7.90
C PRO A 65 7.26 3.10 -7.44
N GLY A 66 7.76 2.15 -8.25
CA GLY A 66 8.96 1.38 -7.93
C GLY A 66 10.27 2.04 -8.36
N HIS A 67 10.23 3.00 -9.28
CA HIS A 67 11.43 3.56 -9.90
C HIS A 67 12.07 4.65 -9.02
N GLU A 68 13.41 4.65 -8.89
CA GLU A 68 14.21 5.60 -8.08
C GLU A 68 13.88 7.09 -8.30
N LYS A 69 13.51 7.47 -9.53
CA LYS A 69 13.10 8.85 -9.86
C LYS A 69 11.85 9.31 -9.12
N PHE A 70 11.04 8.37 -8.62
CA PHE A 70 9.76 8.63 -7.99
C PHE A 70 9.76 8.36 -6.48
N VAL A 71 10.94 8.26 -5.85
CA VAL A 71 11.08 8.04 -4.39
C VAL A 71 10.31 9.09 -3.58
N LYS A 72 10.25 10.36 -4.04
CA LYS A 72 9.46 11.39 -3.34
C LYS A 72 7.96 11.09 -3.31
N GLN A 73 7.42 10.57 -4.41
CA GLN A 73 6.03 10.12 -4.50
C GLN A 73 5.81 8.89 -3.62
N MET A 74 6.75 7.95 -3.64
CA MET A 74 6.73 6.77 -2.78
C MET A 74 6.70 7.16 -1.29
N VAL A 75 7.59 8.03 -0.84
CA VAL A 75 7.63 8.51 0.55
C VAL A 75 6.33 9.23 0.93
N SER A 76 5.76 10.03 0.02
CA SER A 76 4.47 10.68 0.25
C SER A 76 3.34 9.67 0.44
N GLY A 77 3.32 8.60 -0.34
CA GLY A 77 2.32 7.53 -0.22
C GLY A 77 2.53 6.63 0.99
N ALA A 78 3.78 6.43 1.41
CA ALA A 78 4.12 5.58 2.54
C ALA A 78 3.78 6.23 3.90
N GLY A 79 3.63 7.56 3.94
CA GLY A 79 3.22 8.27 5.14
C GLY A 79 1.79 7.93 5.55
N GLY A 80 1.63 7.13 6.60
CA GLY A 80 0.33 6.68 7.12
C GLY A 80 -0.11 5.29 6.65
N VAL A 81 0.79 4.53 6.05
CA VAL A 81 0.61 3.10 5.76
C VAL A 81 0.60 2.31 7.08
N ASP A 82 -0.43 1.51 7.28
CA ASP A 82 -0.56 0.62 8.45
C ASP A 82 0.09 -0.74 8.16
N LEU A 83 -0.11 -1.22 6.93
CA LEU A 83 0.36 -2.51 6.41
C LEU A 83 1.18 -2.31 5.15
N ALA A 84 2.27 -3.02 4.99
CA ALA A 84 3.04 -3.00 3.77
C ALA A 84 3.01 -4.34 3.03
N PHE A 85 2.89 -4.30 1.72
CA PHE A 85 3.40 -5.35 0.84
C PHE A 85 4.83 -5.00 0.44
N LEU A 86 5.77 -5.85 0.81
CA LEU A 86 7.07 -5.87 0.17
C LEU A 86 7.00 -6.88 -0.99
N VAL A 87 6.95 -6.37 -2.20
CA VAL A 87 6.77 -7.20 -3.41
C VAL A 87 8.13 -7.50 -4.02
N VAL A 88 8.42 -8.78 -4.14
CA VAL A 88 9.64 -9.32 -4.74
C VAL A 88 9.23 -10.27 -5.86
N ALA A 89 9.79 -10.10 -7.06
CA ALA A 89 9.55 -11.02 -8.16
C ALA A 89 10.47 -12.24 -8.06
N ALA A 90 9.92 -13.45 -8.17
CA ALA A 90 10.68 -14.68 -8.03
C ALA A 90 11.78 -14.84 -9.10
N ASP A 91 11.55 -14.31 -10.31
CA ASP A 91 12.47 -14.37 -11.44
C ASP A 91 13.68 -13.44 -11.32
N GLU A 92 13.61 -12.39 -10.49
CA GLU A 92 14.67 -11.40 -10.31
C GLU A 92 15.21 -11.34 -8.87
N SER A 93 14.48 -11.94 -7.90
CA SER A 93 14.82 -11.94 -6.49
C SER A 93 14.97 -10.52 -5.89
N VAL A 94 15.83 -10.34 -4.89
CA VAL A 94 16.05 -9.07 -4.21
C VAL A 94 16.79 -8.10 -5.12
N MET A 95 16.17 -6.95 -5.39
CA MET A 95 16.73 -5.90 -6.22
C MET A 95 17.01 -4.62 -5.41
N PRO A 96 17.89 -3.72 -5.86
CA PRO A 96 18.29 -2.54 -5.06
C PRO A 96 17.12 -1.69 -4.54
N GLN A 97 16.09 -1.46 -5.37
CA GLN A 97 14.93 -0.68 -4.95
C GLN A 97 14.05 -1.42 -3.94
N THR A 98 14.12 -2.75 -3.88
CA THR A 98 13.45 -3.53 -2.83
C THR A 98 14.03 -3.19 -1.46
N VAL A 99 15.37 -3.10 -1.37
CA VAL A 99 16.10 -2.71 -0.14
C VAL A 99 15.74 -1.28 0.25
N GLU A 100 15.86 -0.33 -0.70
CA GLU A 100 15.55 1.08 -0.45
C GLU A 100 14.12 1.29 0.06
N HIS A 101 13.14 0.59 -0.55
CA HIS A 101 11.74 0.71 -0.16
C HIS A 101 11.47 0.11 1.21
N LEU A 102 12.12 -1.00 1.56
CA LEU A 102 12.03 -1.58 2.89
C LEU A 102 12.57 -0.62 3.95
N GLU A 103 13.75 -0.01 3.73
CA GLU A 103 14.34 0.97 4.63
C GLU A 103 13.45 2.21 4.82
N ILE A 104 12.79 2.68 3.76
CA ILE A 104 11.84 3.80 3.84
C ILE A 104 10.63 3.43 4.69
N LEU A 105 10.02 2.27 4.46
CA LEU A 105 8.85 1.81 5.22
C LEU A 105 9.19 1.64 6.70
N ASP A 106 10.34 1.04 7.00
CA ASP A 106 10.84 0.86 8.37
C ASP A 106 11.09 2.21 9.05
N SER A 107 11.75 3.14 8.36
CA SER A 107 12.00 4.51 8.86
C SER A 107 10.72 5.31 9.11
N LEU A 108 9.65 5.05 8.37
CA LEU A 108 8.35 5.70 8.53
C LEU A 108 7.49 5.05 9.64
N GLY A 109 7.97 3.98 10.25
CA GLY A 109 7.33 3.31 11.39
C GLY A 109 6.14 2.44 10.97
N THR A 110 6.15 1.89 9.76
CA THR A 110 5.19 0.87 9.35
C THR A 110 5.32 -0.32 10.29
N SER A 111 4.22 -0.79 10.85
CA SER A 111 4.24 -1.76 11.96
C SER A 111 3.73 -3.15 11.59
N GLY A 112 3.13 -3.31 10.42
CA GLY A 112 2.62 -4.58 9.92
C GLY A 112 2.90 -4.77 8.45
N GLY A 113 2.87 -6.03 7.99
CA GLY A 113 3.05 -6.28 6.57
C GLY A 113 3.25 -7.75 6.23
N ILE A 114 3.33 -7.98 4.93
CA ILE A 114 3.55 -9.30 4.32
C ILE A 114 4.56 -9.15 3.20
N VAL A 115 5.44 -10.11 3.07
CA VAL A 115 6.29 -10.25 1.89
C VAL A 115 5.53 -11.05 0.84
N VAL A 116 5.45 -10.52 -0.37
CA VAL A 116 4.75 -11.17 -1.49
C VAL A 116 5.75 -11.51 -2.58
N MET A 117 5.95 -12.82 -2.81
CA MET A 117 6.79 -13.32 -3.88
C MET A 117 5.94 -13.49 -5.14
N THR A 118 6.10 -12.60 -6.12
CA THR A 118 5.31 -12.61 -7.36
C THR A 118 5.97 -13.40 -8.48
N LYS A 119 5.25 -13.59 -9.60
CA LYS A 119 5.73 -14.25 -10.83
C LYS A 119 6.21 -15.70 -10.61
N ILE A 120 5.63 -16.41 -9.66
CA ILE A 120 6.03 -17.80 -9.37
C ILE A 120 5.78 -18.74 -10.56
N ASP A 121 4.88 -18.37 -11.48
CA ASP A 121 4.62 -19.08 -12.73
C ASP A 121 5.77 -19.02 -13.74
N MET A 122 6.78 -18.18 -13.49
CA MET A 122 7.93 -17.98 -14.38
C MET A 122 9.20 -18.73 -13.94
N VAL A 123 9.19 -19.34 -12.75
CA VAL A 123 10.36 -20.01 -12.17
C VAL A 123 10.04 -21.43 -11.72
N ASP A 124 11.07 -22.25 -11.54
CA ASP A 124 10.95 -23.57 -10.91
C ASP A 124 11.04 -23.47 -9.36
N GLU A 125 10.79 -24.61 -8.69
CA GLU A 125 10.80 -24.69 -7.23
C GLU A 125 12.18 -24.36 -6.62
N ASP A 126 13.27 -24.75 -7.28
CA ASP A 126 14.63 -24.52 -6.78
C ASP A 126 14.95 -23.03 -6.80
N PHE A 127 14.59 -22.33 -7.88
CA PHE A 127 14.79 -20.90 -8.02
C PHE A 127 13.90 -20.11 -7.03
N LEU A 128 12.64 -20.52 -6.89
CA LEU A 128 11.72 -19.94 -5.91
C LEU A 128 12.26 -20.09 -4.49
N GLY A 129 12.88 -21.24 -4.17
CA GLY A 129 13.54 -21.51 -2.90
C GLY A 129 14.66 -20.52 -2.60
N VAL A 130 15.56 -20.30 -3.58
CA VAL A 130 16.67 -19.34 -3.46
C VAL A 130 16.16 -17.92 -3.25
N ALA A 131 15.23 -17.45 -4.09
CA ALA A 131 14.66 -16.12 -3.97
C ALA A 131 13.95 -15.89 -2.62
N THR A 132 13.32 -16.95 -2.08
CA THR A 132 12.68 -16.90 -0.76
C THR A 132 13.70 -16.75 0.36
N GLU A 133 14.84 -17.47 0.32
CA GLU A 133 15.89 -17.34 1.33
C GLU A 133 16.58 -15.96 1.27
N GLU A 134 16.92 -15.46 0.08
CA GLU A 134 17.48 -14.11 -0.07
C GLU A 134 16.54 -13.04 0.48
N THR A 135 15.24 -13.21 0.22
CA THR A 135 14.23 -12.29 0.76
C THR A 135 14.08 -12.40 2.26
N ARG A 136 14.22 -13.61 2.84
CA ARG A 136 14.21 -13.82 4.29
C ARG A 136 15.39 -13.14 4.96
N GLU A 137 16.60 -13.26 4.39
CA GLU A 137 17.79 -12.57 4.86
C GLU A 137 17.62 -11.04 4.80
N LEU A 138 17.03 -10.53 3.72
CA LEU A 138 16.78 -9.09 3.57
C LEU A 138 15.91 -8.50 4.70
N VAL A 139 14.89 -9.22 5.13
CA VAL A 139 13.93 -8.69 6.11
C VAL A 139 14.35 -8.90 7.56
N GLU A 140 15.46 -9.57 7.83
CA GLU A 140 16.01 -9.72 9.18
C GLU A 140 16.30 -8.36 9.83
N GLY A 141 15.92 -8.18 11.09
CA GLY A 141 16.07 -6.94 11.83
C GLY A 141 15.08 -5.83 11.45
N THR A 142 14.13 -6.08 10.54
CA THR A 142 13.10 -5.12 10.14
C THR A 142 11.73 -5.48 10.72
N PHE A 143 10.72 -4.62 10.51
CA PHE A 143 9.32 -4.90 10.92
C PHE A 143 8.70 -6.11 10.19
N LEU A 144 9.33 -6.62 9.13
CA LEU A 144 8.91 -7.81 8.39
C LEU A 144 9.61 -9.10 8.85
N GLU A 145 10.52 -9.04 9.81
CA GLU A 145 11.17 -10.24 10.36
C GLU A 145 10.12 -11.23 10.91
N GLY A 146 10.23 -12.48 10.47
CA GLY A 146 9.30 -13.54 10.86
C GLY A 146 7.90 -13.46 10.26
N LYS A 147 7.63 -12.45 9.42
CA LYS A 147 6.36 -12.37 8.68
C LYS A 147 6.31 -13.39 7.55
N PRO A 148 5.12 -13.81 7.11
CA PRO A 148 4.99 -14.77 6.03
C PRO A 148 5.53 -14.20 4.71
N ILE A 149 6.22 -15.05 3.95
CA ILE A 149 6.56 -14.83 2.53
C ILE A 149 5.57 -15.66 1.73
N ILE A 150 4.69 -15.01 0.99
CA ILE A 150 3.58 -15.67 0.29
C ILE A 150 3.86 -15.68 -1.21
N PRO A 151 4.06 -16.86 -1.81
CA PRO A 151 4.22 -16.99 -3.24
C PRO A 151 2.88 -16.81 -3.96
N VAL A 152 2.89 -15.99 -5.02
CA VAL A 152 1.69 -15.71 -5.82
C VAL A 152 2.02 -15.55 -7.31
N SER A 153 1.04 -15.84 -8.14
CA SER A 153 1.02 -15.41 -9.54
C SER A 153 -0.23 -14.55 -9.78
N ALA A 154 -0.03 -13.30 -10.10
CA ALA A 154 -1.12 -12.42 -10.50
C ALA A 154 -1.72 -12.82 -11.85
N HIS A 155 -0.98 -13.56 -12.66
CA HIS A 155 -1.39 -14.05 -13.99
C HIS A 155 -2.31 -15.29 -13.89
N THR A 156 -1.90 -16.27 -13.08
CA THR A 156 -2.66 -17.53 -12.93
C THR A 156 -3.71 -17.48 -11.82
N GLY A 157 -3.56 -16.53 -10.87
CA GLY A 157 -4.37 -16.44 -9.66
C GLY A 157 -3.86 -17.30 -8.50
N GLU A 158 -2.78 -18.07 -8.72
CA GLU A 158 -2.21 -18.93 -7.69
C GLU A 158 -1.74 -18.12 -6.46
N GLY A 159 -2.06 -18.61 -5.27
CA GLY A 159 -1.66 -18.00 -4.00
C GLY A 159 -2.47 -16.77 -3.56
N LEU A 160 -3.34 -16.19 -4.41
CA LEU A 160 -4.10 -14.97 -4.07
C LEU A 160 -5.06 -15.17 -2.89
N ASP A 161 -5.70 -16.33 -2.79
CA ASP A 161 -6.61 -16.64 -1.67
C ASP A 161 -5.84 -16.76 -0.35
N VAL A 162 -4.66 -17.38 -0.37
CA VAL A 162 -3.76 -17.48 0.78
C VAL A 162 -3.29 -16.09 1.21
N LEU A 163 -2.96 -15.24 0.23
CA LEU A 163 -2.55 -13.86 0.49
C LEU A 163 -3.68 -13.04 1.12
N ARG A 164 -4.92 -13.18 0.61
CA ARG A 164 -6.10 -12.49 1.20
C ARG A 164 -6.33 -12.89 2.66
N GLU A 165 -6.25 -14.18 2.97
CA GLU A 165 -6.39 -14.69 4.33
C GLU A 165 -5.29 -14.16 5.24
N ALA A 166 -4.03 -14.21 4.80
CA ALA A 166 -2.90 -13.68 5.57
C ALA A 166 -3.02 -12.17 5.82
N LEU A 167 -3.49 -11.40 4.82
CA LEU A 167 -3.79 -9.97 4.99
C LEU A 167 -4.86 -9.72 6.04
N LEU A 168 -5.93 -10.52 6.02
CA LEU A 168 -6.99 -10.40 7.01
C LEU A 168 -6.45 -10.64 8.43
N GLN A 169 -5.66 -11.70 8.61
CA GLN A 169 -5.05 -12.02 9.90
C GLN A 169 -4.08 -10.92 10.36
N GLU A 170 -3.25 -10.41 9.46
CA GLU A 170 -2.32 -9.32 9.77
C GLU A 170 -3.07 -8.03 10.13
N ALA A 171 -4.10 -7.65 9.39
CA ALA A 171 -4.94 -6.49 9.68
C ALA A 171 -5.67 -6.61 11.02
N LEU A 172 -6.15 -7.80 11.38
CA LEU A 172 -6.81 -8.06 12.66
C LEU A 172 -5.84 -8.00 13.84
N SER A 173 -4.55 -8.27 13.63
CA SER A 173 -3.52 -8.20 14.65
C SER A 173 -3.14 -6.76 15.01
N LEU A 174 -3.36 -5.80 14.11
CA LEU A 174 -3.04 -4.40 14.34
C LEU A 174 -4.03 -3.73 15.30
N PRO A 175 -3.56 -2.76 16.09
CA PRO A 175 -4.45 -1.93 16.89
C PRO A 175 -5.41 -1.14 15.98
N ALA A 176 -6.65 -1.00 16.38
CA ALA A 176 -7.59 -0.12 15.69
C ALA A 176 -7.04 1.33 15.68
N ARG A 177 -7.27 2.05 14.59
CA ARG A 177 -6.91 3.46 14.51
C ARG A 177 -7.62 4.25 15.60
N ARG A 178 -6.91 5.21 16.18
CA ARG A 178 -7.47 6.05 17.23
C ARG A 178 -8.41 7.07 16.59
N GLU A 179 -9.70 6.94 16.87
CA GLU A 179 -10.71 7.98 16.54
C GLU A 179 -10.66 9.16 17.49
N GLU A 180 -9.92 9.03 18.59
CA GLU A 180 -9.79 10.07 19.61
C GLU A 180 -8.73 11.11 19.24
N GLY A 181 -8.96 12.35 19.70
CA GLY A 181 -8.03 13.46 19.53
C GLY A 181 -8.38 14.42 18.39
N ALA A 182 -7.49 15.32 18.10
CA ALA A 182 -7.68 16.28 17.01
C ALA A 182 -7.61 15.57 15.65
N PHE A 183 -8.56 15.89 14.76
CA PHE A 183 -8.53 15.41 13.39
C PHE A 183 -7.26 15.90 12.68
N ARG A 184 -6.53 14.96 12.08
CA ARG A 184 -5.32 15.21 11.30
C ARG A 184 -5.33 14.39 10.03
N LEU A 185 -5.31 15.09 8.90
CA LEU A 185 -5.25 14.51 7.56
C LEU A 185 -4.10 15.20 6.80
N PRO A 186 -2.92 14.58 6.68
CA PRO A 186 -1.95 15.01 5.67
C PRO A 186 -2.57 14.93 4.29
N VAL A 187 -2.44 16.02 3.54
CA VAL A 187 -3.05 16.12 2.20
C VAL A 187 -2.07 15.61 1.16
N ASP A 188 -2.45 14.54 0.45
CA ASP A 188 -1.65 13.95 -0.64
C ASP A 188 -1.97 14.62 -1.97
N ARG A 189 -3.26 14.92 -2.21
CA ARG A 189 -3.72 15.52 -3.46
C ARG A 189 -4.78 16.58 -3.23
N VAL A 190 -4.80 17.54 -4.13
CA VAL A 190 -5.82 18.60 -4.19
C VAL A 190 -6.32 18.68 -5.63
N PHE A 191 -7.62 18.63 -5.80
CA PHE A 191 -8.25 18.79 -7.12
C PHE A 191 -9.63 19.45 -6.99
N THR A 192 -10.17 19.90 -8.10
CA THR A 192 -11.50 20.52 -8.12
C THR A 192 -12.49 19.65 -8.89
N LEU A 193 -13.64 19.38 -8.28
CA LEU A 193 -14.75 18.69 -8.94
C LEU A 193 -15.89 19.67 -9.20
N PRO A 194 -16.49 19.63 -10.40
CA PRO A 194 -17.70 20.41 -10.70
C PRO A 194 -18.81 20.08 -9.68
N GLY A 195 -19.34 21.12 -9.03
CA GLY A 195 -20.39 20.99 -8.01
C GLY A 195 -19.94 20.73 -6.58
N ALA A 196 -18.84 20.02 -6.37
CA ALA A 196 -18.26 19.76 -5.04
C ALA A 196 -17.26 20.82 -4.58
N GLY A 197 -16.58 21.50 -5.52
CA GLY A 197 -15.55 22.48 -5.23
C GLY A 197 -14.17 21.84 -5.06
N VAL A 198 -13.38 22.34 -4.11
CA VAL A 198 -12.05 21.79 -3.81
C VAL A 198 -12.20 20.50 -3.03
N VAL A 199 -11.56 19.44 -3.51
CA VAL A 199 -11.50 18.13 -2.89
C VAL A 199 -10.04 17.85 -2.52
N VAL A 200 -9.82 17.30 -1.34
CA VAL A 200 -8.51 16.83 -0.88
C VAL A 200 -8.58 15.34 -0.60
N THR A 201 -7.48 14.65 -0.84
CA THR A 201 -7.29 13.25 -0.41
C THR A 201 -6.09 13.15 0.51
N GLY A 202 -6.10 12.14 1.36
CA GLY A 202 -5.04 11.89 2.33
C GLY A 202 -5.42 10.76 3.27
N THR A 203 -4.48 10.37 4.11
CA THR A 203 -4.69 9.35 5.15
C THR A 203 -5.02 10.02 6.48
N CYS A 204 -6.17 9.71 7.06
CA CYS A 204 -6.51 10.21 8.40
C CYS A 204 -5.58 9.57 9.46
N TRP A 205 -4.76 10.38 10.13
CA TRP A 205 -3.86 9.91 11.17
C TRP A 205 -4.51 9.83 12.54
N SER A 206 -5.46 10.72 12.83
CA SER A 206 -6.15 10.75 14.12
C SER A 206 -7.46 11.54 14.05
N GLY A 207 -8.32 11.30 15.03
CA GLY A 207 -9.60 11.97 15.17
C GLY A 207 -10.61 11.52 14.11
N ALA A 208 -11.77 12.15 14.12
CA ALA A 208 -12.86 11.93 13.18
C ALA A 208 -13.35 13.27 12.64
N VAL A 209 -13.95 13.25 11.46
CA VAL A 209 -14.54 14.43 10.82
C VAL A 209 -15.92 14.08 10.24
N LYS A 210 -16.82 15.04 10.29
CA LYS A 210 -18.20 14.91 9.75
C LYS A 210 -18.50 16.06 8.82
N ASP A 211 -19.49 15.85 7.96
CA ASP A 211 -20.04 16.94 7.15
C ASP A 211 -20.45 18.12 8.05
N GLY A 212 -20.09 19.32 7.60
CA GLY A 212 -20.35 20.57 8.31
C GLY A 212 -19.28 20.99 9.33
N ASP A 213 -18.33 20.12 9.67
CA ASP A 213 -17.26 20.46 10.62
C ASP A 213 -16.36 21.60 10.09
N ARG A 214 -15.80 22.35 11.03
CA ARG A 214 -14.84 23.41 10.73
C ARG A 214 -13.44 22.94 11.02
N LEU A 215 -12.59 22.99 10.01
CA LEU A 215 -11.19 22.59 10.09
C LEU A 215 -10.27 23.77 9.83
N VAL A 216 -9.00 23.61 10.17
CA VAL A 216 -7.93 24.57 9.89
C VAL A 216 -6.90 23.89 9.01
N VAL A 217 -6.60 24.49 7.87
CA VAL A 217 -5.56 24.04 6.97
C VAL A 217 -4.21 24.54 7.48
N GLN A 218 -3.27 23.64 7.69
CA GLN A 218 -1.92 23.99 8.09
C GLN A 218 -0.98 23.94 6.87
N PRO A 219 0.04 24.77 6.77
CA PRO A 219 0.48 25.81 7.73
C PRO A 219 -0.21 27.17 7.55
N SER A 220 -1.11 27.33 6.57
CA SER A 220 -1.70 28.64 6.23
C SER A 220 -2.61 29.23 7.31
N GLY A 221 -3.22 28.38 8.14
CA GLY A 221 -4.20 28.80 9.15
C GLY A 221 -5.59 29.09 8.60
N ASP A 222 -5.84 28.77 7.32
CA ASP A 222 -7.13 28.99 6.68
C ASP A 222 -8.21 28.11 7.30
N LYS A 223 -9.38 28.72 7.54
CA LYS A 223 -10.53 28.00 8.06
C LYS A 223 -11.40 27.51 6.90
N VAL A 224 -11.64 26.22 6.89
CA VAL A 224 -12.49 25.56 5.89
C VAL A 224 -13.66 24.84 6.56
N ARG A 225 -14.70 24.60 5.78
CA ARG A 225 -15.83 23.77 6.19
C ARG A 225 -15.85 22.51 5.36
N VAL A 226 -15.98 21.38 6.03
CA VAL A 226 -16.15 20.07 5.37
C VAL A 226 -17.50 20.05 4.67
N ARG A 227 -17.50 19.55 3.45
CA ARG A 227 -18.67 19.16 2.66
C ARG A 227 -18.47 17.69 2.32
N GLU A 228 -19.54 17.04 1.92
CA GLU A 228 -19.48 15.64 1.51
C GLU A 228 -18.22 15.26 0.78
#